data_3da215b64559a4c70a41791beff9fdbd
#
_entry.id   3da215b64559a4c70a41791beff9fdbd
#
_cell.length_a   1.000
_cell.length_b   1.000
_cell.length_c   1.000
_cell.angle_alpha   90.00
_cell.angle_beta   90.00
_cell.angle_gamma   90.00
#
_symmetry.space_group_name_H-M   'P 1'
#
loop_
_entity.id
_entity.type
_entity.pdbx_description
1 polymer ?
#
loop_
_entity_poly.entity_id
_entity_poly.type
_entity_poly.pdbx_seq_one_letter_code
_entity_poly.pdbx_strand_id
1 'polypeptide(L)'
;MTVPINDRKIIHVGTGAWSVATYDFKIYADTELSVYEYVIATGVATLLTISTDYTVSGVGVATGGTVTLVAGNLPATKKLIIIGAVPLTQEIDFENNEKTDEGVFEEGSDRAIMLLQQLKDEIGRSIRQDIAGSLDLILPQPVADKFLGWNGTGTGIVNKDSAEGGSSGPAGPAGAAGPAGAAGAVSDGR
;
A
#
# COMPACT_ATOMS: atom_id res chain seq x y z
N MET A 1 24.39 -18.69 -8.40
CA MET A 1 23.00 -18.80 -8.97
C MET A 1 22.39 -17.40 -8.93
N THR A 2 21.93 -16.88 -10.06
CA THR A 2 21.43 -15.49 -10.19
C THR A 2 20.05 -15.33 -9.58
N VAL A 3 19.78 -14.20 -8.92
CA VAL A 3 18.45 -13.81 -8.45
C VAL A 3 17.58 -13.51 -9.67
N PRO A 4 16.42 -14.18 -9.85
CA PRO A 4 15.51 -13.87 -10.95
C PRO A 4 14.90 -12.47 -10.80
N ILE A 5 14.49 -11.88 -11.94
CA ILE A 5 13.77 -10.59 -11.96
C ILE A 5 12.32 -10.86 -11.57
N ASN A 6 12.04 -10.89 -10.28
CA ASN A 6 10.68 -11.08 -9.75
C ASN A 6 10.31 -9.90 -8.86
N ASP A 7 9.03 -9.55 -8.85
CA ASP A 7 8.50 -8.65 -7.84
C ASP A 7 8.55 -9.39 -6.49
N ARG A 8 9.15 -8.75 -5.48
CA ARG A 8 9.24 -9.35 -4.14
C ARG A 8 7.96 -9.17 -3.31
N LYS A 9 6.81 -9.17 -3.99
CA LYS A 9 5.50 -9.06 -3.39
C LYS A 9 4.49 -9.88 -4.15
N ILE A 10 3.80 -10.77 -3.46
CA ILE A 10 2.73 -11.61 -4.02
C ILE A 10 1.46 -11.42 -3.21
N ILE A 11 0.33 -11.40 -3.89
CA ILE A 11 -0.99 -11.27 -3.27
C ILE A 11 -1.84 -12.47 -3.66
N HIS A 12 -2.29 -13.23 -2.66
CA HIS A 12 -3.24 -14.33 -2.83
C HIS A 12 -4.60 -13.92 -2.29
N VAL A 13 -5.65 -14.16 -3.08
CA VAL A 13 -7.05 -13.93 -2.63
C VAL A 13 -7.54 -15.19 -1.96
N GLY A 14 -8.09 -15.08 -0.75
CA GLY A 14 -8.69 -16.20 -0.06
C GLY A 14 -9.90 -16.75 -0.80
N THR A 15 -10.11 -18.05 -0.73
CA THR A 15 -11.29 -18.74 -1.30
C THR A 15 -12.02 -19.59 -0.26
N GLY A 16 -11.46 -19.70 0.95
CA GLY A 16 -11.93 -20.65 1.97
C GLY A 16 -11.46 -22.09 1.74
N ALA A 17 -10.70 -22.34 0.67
CA ALA A 17 -10.32 -23.70 0.27
C ALA A 17 -8.82 -24.01 0.37
N TRP A 18 -7.97 -23.02 0.69
CA TRP A 18 -6.52 -23.21 0.78
C TRP A 18 -5.93 -22.56 2.02
N SER A 19 -4.91 -23.19 2.59
CA SER A 19 -4.08 -22.70 3.69
C SER A 19 -2.61 -22.53 3.29
N VAL A 20 -2.23 -22.91 2.06
CA VAL A 20 -0.87 -22.85 1.55
C VAL A 20 -0.82 -21.89 0.36
N ALA A 21 0.02 -20.87 0.46
CA ALA A 21 0.27 -19.88 -0.58
C ALA A 21 1.72 -19.98 -1.06
N THR A 22 1.95 -19.83 -2.36
CA THR A 22 3.29 -19.87 -2.95
C THR A 22 3.90 -18.47 -3.04
N TYR A 23 5.24 -18.39 -2.96
CA TYR A 23 6.02 -17.23 -3.38
C TYR A 23 7.12 -17.70 -4.35
N ASP A 24 7.54 -16.82 -5.27
CA ASP A 24 8.39 -17.17 -6.42
C ASP A 24 9.74 -16.45 -6.44
N PHE A 25 10.20 -15.97 -5.29
CA PHE A 25 11.47 -15.30 -5.12
C PHE A 25 12.34 -15.96 -4.05
N LYS A 26 13.67 -15.85 -4.18
CA LYS A 26 14.62 -16.43 -3.22
C LYS A 26 14.60 -15.69 -1.89
N ILE A 27 14.71 -16.43 -0.79
CA ILE A 27 15.01 -15.95 0.57
C ILE A 27 16.16 -16.78 1.14
N TYR A 28 16.98 -16.22 2.02
CA TYR A 28 18.05 -16.93 2.71
C TYR A 28 17.67 -17.37 4.12
N ALA A 29 16.67 -16.71 4.71
CA ALA A 29 16.09 -17.07 6.01
C ALA A 29 14.56 -16.98 5.95
N ASP A 30 13.88 -17.75 6.77
CA ASP A 30 12.41 -17.72 6.90
C ASP A 30 11.90 -16.38 7.46
N THR A 31 12.75 -15.67 8.20
CA THR A 31 12.50 -14.32 8.72
C THR A 31 12.58 -13.21 7.66
N GLU A 32 13.06 -13.52 6.45
CA GLU A 32 13.11 -12.58 5.32
C GLU A 32 11.78 -12.46 4.57
N LEU A 33 10.67 -12.84 5.19
CA LEU A 33 9.32 -12.61 4.72
C LEU A 33 8.50 -11.82 5.73
N SER A 34 7.79 -10.80 5.24
CA SER A 34 6.70 -10.16 5.95
C SER A 34 5.38 -10.62 5.34
N VAL A 35 4.57 -11.29 6.13
CA VAL A 35 3.28 -11.85 5.70
C VAL A 35 2.16 -11.07 6.37
N TYR A 36 1.23 -10.55 5.57
CA TYR A 36 0.08 -9.79 6.06
C TYR A 36 -1.23 -10.47 5.68
N GLU A 37 -2.16 -10.48 6.62
CA GLU A 37 -3.56 -10.73 6.37
C GLU A 37 -4.28 -9.40 6.12
N TYR A 38 -4.94 -9.28 4.98
CA TYR A 38 -5.66 -8.07 4.57
C TYR A 38 -7.16 -8.35 4.51
N VAL A 39 -7.95 -7.61 5.28
CA VAL A 39 -9.42 -7.70 5.29
C VAL A 39 -9.99 -6.81 4.18
N ILE A 40 -10.66 -7.41 3.18
CA ILE A 40 -11.13 -6.71 1.98
C ILE A 40 -12.15 -5.62 2.33
N ALA A 41 -13.04 -5.89 3.25
CA ALA A 41 -14.15 -4.97 3.59
C ALA A 41 -13.68 -3.70 4.32
N THR A 42 -12.62 -3.79 5.14
CA THR A 42 -12.14 -2.69 5.97
C THR A 42 -10.87 -2.03 5.46
N GLY A 43 -10.16 -2.68 4.52
CA GLY A 43 -8.86 -2.22 4.05
C GLY A 43 -7.71 -2.37 5.07
N VAL A 44 -7.95 -3.09 6.17
CA VAL A 44 -6.95 -3.27 7.23
C VAL A 44 -6.02 -4.43 6.89
N ALA A 45 -4.71 -4.16 6.98
CA ALA A 45 -3.65 -5.17 6.88
C ALA A 45 -3.07 -5.43 8.27
N THR A 46 -2.99 -6.70 8.68
CA THR A 46 -2.40 -7.15 9.94
C THR A 46 -1.17 -7.98 9.64
N LEU A 47 -0.02 -7.62 10.24
CA LEU A 47 1.21 -8.42 10.14
C LEU A 47 1.03 -9.72 10.93
N LEU A 48 1.32 -10.83 10.30
CA LEU A 48 1.31 -12.16 10.91
C LEU A 48 2.68 -12.49 11.51
N THR A 49 2.69 -13.32 12.55
CA THR A 49 3.90 -13.74 13.26
C THR A 49 4.31 -15.14 12.79
N ILE A 50 5.58 -15.27 12.34
CA ILE A 50 6.15 -16.56 11.95
C ILE A 50 6.11 -17.55 13.11
N SER A 51 5.94 -18.82 12.80
CA SER A 51 5.79 -19.96 13.75
C SER A 51 4.52 -19.93 14.61
N THR A 52 3.84 -18.79 14.72
CA THR A 52 2.55 -18.66 15.43
C THR A 52 1.37 -18.71 14.45
N ASP A 53 1.41 -17.83 13.44
CA ASP A 53 0.32 -17.69 12.48
C ASP A 53 0.60 -18.41 11.17
N TYR A 54 1.89 -18.57 10.82
CA TYR A 54 2.29 -19.25 9.59
C TYR A 54 3.68 -19.91 9.72
N THR A 55 3.95 -20.83 8.80
CA THR A 55 5.28 -21.43 8.59
C THR A 55 5.75 -21.18 7.16
N VAL A 56 7.08 -21.21 6.96
CA VAL A 56 7.73 -20.95 5.66
C VAL A 56 8.48 -22.21 5.21
N SER A 57 8.47 -22.47 3.91
CA SER A 57 9.35 -23.45 3.26
C SER A 57 10.06 -22.82 2.06
N GLY A 58 11.09 -23.47 1.52
CA GLY A 58 11.80 -23.03 0.34
C GLY A 58 12.92 -22.00 0.61
N VAL A 59 13.44 -21.94 1.85
CA VAL A 59 14.66 -21.17 2.18
C VAL A 59 15.82 -21.66 1.32
N GLY A 60 16.57 -20.74 0.70
CA GLY A 60 17.69 -21.00 -0.21
C GLY A 60 17.27 -21.41 -1.63
N VAL A 61 15.99 -21.62 -1.90
CA VAL A 61 15.48 -22.05 -3.22
C VAL A 61 15.24 -20.83 -4.12
N ALA A 62 15.87 -20.81 -5.31
CA ALA A 62 15.79 -19.67 -6.23
C ALA A 62 14.38 -19.41 -6.79
N THR A 63 13.57 -20.46 -6.90
CA THR A 63 12.18 -20.40 -7.40
C THR A 63 11.16 -20.12 -6.30
N GLY A 64 11.62 -19.79 -5.08
CA GLY A 64 10.75 -19.51 -3.95
C GLY A 64 10.28 -20.74 -3.19
N GLY A 65 9.15 -20.62 -2.53
CA GLY A 65 8.60 -21.66 -1.67
C GLY A 65 7.14 -21.46 -1.32
N THR A 66 6.75 -21.83 -0.09
CA THR A 66 5.37 -21.71 0.38
C THR A 66 5.29 -21.10 1.77
N VAL A 67 4.20 -20.40 2.00
CA VAL A 67 3.70 -19.97 3.32
C VAL A 67 2.49 -20.80 3.65
N THR A 68 2.52 -21.50 4.78
CA THR A 68 1.40 -22.32 5.27
C THR A 68 0.78 -21.67 6.50
N LEU A 69 -0.50 -21.34 6.45
CA LEU A 69 -1.24 -20.74 7.56
C LEU A 69 -1.57 -21.80 8.62
N VAL A 70 -1.31 -21.48 9.90
CA VAL A 70 -1.63 -22.35 11.06
C VAL A 70 -3.12 -22.35 11.35
N ALA A 71 -3.80 -21.23 11.19
CA ALA A 71 -5.24 -21.09 11.43
C ALA A 71 -6.13 -21.83 10.43
N GLY A 72 -5.54 -22.45 9.40
CA GLY A 72 -6.27 -23.18 8.35
C GLY A 72 -6.55 -22.32 7.11
N ASN A 73 -7.66 -22.59 6.43
CA ASN A 73 -7.93 -21.98 5.13
C ASN A 73 -8.22 -20.49 5.19
N LEU A 74 -7.64 -19.70 4.28
CA LEU A 74 -7.87 -18.27 4.17
C LEU A 74 -9.28 -17.97 3.63
N PRO A 75 -10.14 -17.27 4.40
CA PRO A 75 -11.49 -16.92 3.95
C PRO A 75 -11.52 -16.04 2.70
N ALA A 76 -12.60 -16.15 1.90
CA ALA A 76 -12.79 -15.33 0.70
C ALA A 76 -12.90 -13.82 0.97
N THR A 77 -13.12 -13.41 2.21
CA THR A 77 -13.17 -12.01 2.65
C THR A 77 -11.80 -11.40 2.91
N LYS A 78 -10.73 -12.21 2.78
CA LYS A 78 -9.37 -11.81 3.10
C LYS A 78 -8.40 -12.07 1.93
N LYS A 79 -7.27 -11.37 1.97
CA LYS A 79 -6.11 -11.60 1.10
C LYS A 79 -4.89 -11.90 1.96
N LEU A 80 -4.00 -12.74 1.48
CA LEU A 80 -2.66 -12.93 2.03
C LEU A 80 -1.67 -12.17 1.15
N ILE A 81 -0.87 -11.32 1.78
CA ILE A 81 0.17 -10.53 1.09
C ILE A 81 1.51 -10.99 1.63
N ILE A 82 2.35 -11.52 0.75
CA ILE A 82 3.69 -12.01 1.06
C ILE A 82 4.68 -11.02 0.45
N ILE A 83 5.56 -10.46 1.28
CA ILE A 83 6.57 -9.48 0.87
C ILE A 83 7.94 -9.98 1.31
N GLY A 84 8.93 -9.93 0.41
CA GLY A 84 10.32 -10.14 0.76
C GLY A 84 10.83 -8.99 1.64
N ALA A 85 11.38 -9.31 2.80
CA ALA A 85 11.82 -8.37 3.83
C ALA A 85 13.25 -8.68 4.26
N VAL A 86 14.18 -8.59 3.31
CA VAL A 86 15.62 -8.74 3.59
C VAL A 86 16.07 -7.61 4.51
N PRO A 87 16.77 -7.90 5.62
CA PRO A 87 17.30 -6.86 6.50
C PRO A 87 18.25 -5.90 5.78
N LEU A 88 18.16 -4.61 6.09
CA LEU A 88 19.07 -3.56 5.57
C LEU A 88 20.42 -3.56 6.33
N THR A 89 20.90 -4.74 6.72
CA THR A 89 22.15 -4.95 7.43
C THR A 89 23.12 -5.74 6.56
N GLN A 90 24.41 -5.43 6.65
CA GLN A 90 25.44 -6.26 6.07
C GLN A 90 25.69 -7.44 7.03
N GLU A 91 25.19 -8.62 6.66
CA GLU A 91 25.37 -9.85 7.43
C GLU A 91 26.62 -10.62 7.03
N ILE A 92 27.24 -10.26 5.90
CA ILE A 92 28.43 -10.92 5.38
C ILE A 92 29.65 -10.12 5.79
N ASP A 93 30.49 -10.72 6.63
CA ASP A 93 31.79 -10.19 7.00
C ASP A 93 32.90 -10.91 6.20
N PHE A 94 33.76 -10.13 5.54
CA PHE A 94 34.93 -10.66 4.83
C PHE A 94 36.13 -10.55 5.76
N GLU A 95 36.46 -11.61 6.46
CA GLU A 95 37.69 -11.64 7.27
C GLU A 95 38.95 -11.55 6.41
N ASN A 96 39.86 -10.68 6.84
CA ASN A 96 41.12 -10.44 6.12
C ASN A 96 42.03 -11.66 6.33
N ASN A 97 42.31 -12.43 5.29
CA ASN A 97 43.21 -13.58 5.24
C ASN A 97 42.56 -14.96 4.97
N GLU A 98 41.27 -15.07 4.80
CA GLU A 98 40.69 -16.30 4.33
C GLU A 98 40.50 -16.30 2.81
N LYS A 99 40.60 -17.51 2.23
CA LYS A 99 40.32 -17.70 0.80
C LYS A 99 38.84 -17.39 0.61
N THR A 100 38.54 -16.24 -0.02
CA THR A 100 37.15 -15.82 -0.27
C THR A 100 36.44 -16.94 -1.03
N ASP A 101 35.45 -17.55 -0.41
CA ASP A 101 34.58 -18.54 -1.05
C ASP A 101 33.71 -17.82 -2.10
N GLU A 102 33.72 -18.33 -3.32
CA GLU A 102 32.90 -17.79 -4.41
C GLU A 102 31.41 -17.71 -4.01
N GLY A 103 30.93 -18.66 -3.17
CA GLY A 103 29.58 -18.71 -2.67
C GLY A 103 29.22 -17.52 -1.76
N VAL A 104 30.15 -17.09 -0.90
CA VAL A 104 29.97 -15.92 -0.01
C VAL A 104 29.86 -14.63 -0.82
N PHE A 105 30.68 -14.49 -1.86
CA PHE A 105 30.62 -13.33 -2.75
C PHE A 105 29.32 -13.29 -3.56
N GLU A 106 28.88 -14.46 -4.08
CA GLU A 106 27.60 -14.59 -4.79
C GLU A 106 26.43 -14.26 -3.89
N GLU A 107 26.41 -14.74 -2.63
CA GLU A 107 25.36 -14.42 -1.65
C GLU A 107 25.28 -12.91 -1.37
N GLY A 108 26.43 -12.24 -1.19
CA GLY A 108 26.48 -10.79 -0.97
C GLY A 108 25.88 -10.01 -2.15
N SER A 109 26.21 -10.43 -3.37
CA SER A 109 25.67 -9.83 -4.58
C SER A 109 24.17 -10.09 -4.73
N ASP A 110 23.71 -11.29 -4.45
CA ASP A 110 22.30 -11.68 -4.48
C ASP A 110 21.48 -10.85 -3.47
N ARG A 111 21.98 -10.68 -2.23
CA ARG A 111 21.34 -9.85 -1.20
C ARG A 111 21.21 -8.38 -1.64
N ALA A 112 22.25 -7.82 -2.27
CA ALA A 112 22.19 -6.46 -2.81
C ALA A 112 21.09 -6.31 -3.87
N ILE A 113 20.96 -7.26 -4.78
CA ILE A 113 19.89 -7.27 -5.79
C ILE A 113 18.51 -7.41 -5.15
N MET A 114 18.37 -8.28 -4.16
CA MET A 114 17.11 -8.45 -3.41
C MET A 114 16.67 -7.14 -2.72
N LEU A 115 17.61 -6.42 -2.11
CA LEU A 115 17.35 -5.12 -1.48
C LEU A 115 16.92 -4.06 -2.51
N LEU A 116 17.55 -4.04 -3.68
CA LEU A 116 17.14 -3.15 -4.78
C LEU A 116 15.73 -3.47 -5.31
N GLN A 117 15.37 -4.76 -5.42
CA GLN A 117 14.03 -5.17 -5.80
C GLN A 117 12.98 -4.77 -4.76
N GLN A 118 13.30 -4.94 -3.47
CA GLN A 118 12.46 -4.50 -2.36
C GLN A 118 12.26 -2.98 -2.37
N LEU A 119 13.32 -2.21 -2.51
CA LEU A 119 13.27 -0.75 -2.62
C LEU A 119 12.44 -0.29 -3.83
N LYS A 120 12.59 -0.96 -4.98
CA LYS A 120 11.77 -0.70 -6.18
C LYS A 120 10.28 -0.90 -5.91
N ASP A 121 9.88 -1.96 -5.19
CA ASP A 121 8.48 -2.21 -4.81
C ASP A 121 7.97 -1.11 -3.85
N GLU A 122 8.75 -0.71 -2.85
CA GLU A 122 8.40 0.38 -1.93
C GLU A 122 8.21 1.72 -2.63
N ILE A 123 9.15 2.09 -3.49
CA ILE A 123 9.05 3.30 -4.32
C ILE A 123 7.84 3.21 -5.25
N GLY A 124 7.54 2.01 -5.78
CA GLY A 124 6.37 1.77 -6.62
C GLY A 124 5.03 2.05 -5.94
N ARG A 125 4.97 1.97 -4.61
CA ARG A 125 3.80 2.27 -3.77
C ARG A 125 3.74 3.71 -3.26
N SER A 126 4.78 4.50 -3.50
CA SER A 126 4.84 5.91 -3.09
C SER A 126 4.18 6.82 -4.13
N ILE A 127 3.85 8.06 -3.71
CA ILE A 127 3.44 9.10 -4.64
C ILE A 127 4.65 9.49 -5.48
N ARG A 128 4.54 9.34 -6.80
CA ARG A 128 5.61 9.68 -7.74
C ARG A 128 5.12 10.69 -8.76
N GLN A 129 6.04 11.55 -9.16
CA GLN A 129 5.84 12.48 -10.26
C GLN A 129 6.06 11.77 -11.59
N ASP A 130 5.35 12.20 -12.65
CA ASP A 130 5.65 11.82 -14.02
C ASP A 130 7.08 12.27 -14.38
N ILE A 131 7.77 11.50 -15.23
CA ILE A 131 9.14 11.78 -15.66
C ILE A 131 9.29 13.16 -16.33
N ALA A 132 8.24 13.67 -16.95
CA ALA A 132 8.19 14.98 -17.56
C ALA A 132 7.71 16.10 -16.60
N GLY A 133 7.30 15.74 -15.39
CA GLY A 133 6.74 16.67 -14.42
C GLY A 133 7.79 17.50 -13.69
N SER A 134 7.42 18.70 -13.29
CA SER A 134 8.22 19.62 -12.45
C SER A 134 7.47 20.04 -11.19
N LEU A 135 6.59 19.18 -10.67
CA LEU A 135 5.75 19.47 -9.52
C LEU A 135 6.54 19.35 -8.21
N ASP A 136 6.25 20.22 -7.25
CA ASP A 136 6.69 20.05 -5.88
C ASP A 136 5.71 19.11 -5.14
N LEU A 137 6.12 17.87 -4.92
CA LEU A 137 5.34 16.84 -4.21
C LEU A 137 5.69 16.72 -2.72
N ILE A 138 6.36 17.74 -2.14
CA ILE A 138 6.60 17.78 -0.70
C ILE A 138 5.27 17.95 0.02
N LEU A 139 4.93 17.01 0.89
CA LEU A 139 3.73 17.09 1.71
C LEU A 139 3.91 18.21 2.74
N PRO A 140 2.99 19.17 2.85
CA PRO A 140 3.03 20.19 3.89
C PRO A 140 2.83 19.56 5.26
N GLN A 141 3.30 20.22 6.33
CA GLN A 141 3.02 19.76 7.70
C GLN A 141 1.51 19.70 7.93
N PRO A 142 1.00 18.65 8.57
CA PRO A 142 -0.42 18.52 8.86
C PRO A 142 -0.94 19.71 9.69
N VAL A 143 -2.09 20.23 9.30
CA VAL A 143 -2.83 21.26 10.05
C VAL A 143 -4.23 20.71 10.33
N ALA A 144 -4.70 20.86 11.58
CA ALA A 144 -6.02 20.40 11.96
C ALA A 144 -7.11 21.03 11.08
N ASP A 145 -8.12 20.26 10.74
CA ASP A 145 -9.30 20.66 9.95
C ASP A 145 -8.97 21.11 8.51
N LYS A 146 -7.76 20.82 8.01
CA LYS A 146 -7.38 21.07 6.62
C LYS A 146 -7.28 19.73 5.86
N PHE A 147 -7.48 19.78 4.54
CA PHE A 147 -7.22 18.66 3.65
C PHE A 147 -6.10 19.00 2.66
N LEU A 148 -5.47 17.96 2.10
CA LEU A 148 -4.45 18.14 1.08
C LEU A 148 -5.12 18.45 -0.27
N GLY A 149 -4.63 19.46 -0.94
CA GLY A 149 -5.08 19.86 -2.27
C GLY A 149 -3.98 20.51 -3.08
N TRP A 150 -4.23 20.70 -4.37
CA TRP A 150 -3.30 21.43 -5.22
C TRP A 150 -3.33 22.92 -4.92
N ASN A 151 -2.18 23.59 -4.96
CA ASN A 151 -2.12 25.05 -4.92
C ASN A 151 -2.83 25.69 -6.13
N GLY A 152 -3.04 27.01 -6.12
CA GLY A 152 -3.78 27.70 -7.17
C GLY A 152 -3.16 27.61 -8.58
N THR A 153 -1.88 27.26 -8.68
CA THR A 153 -1.16 27.08 -9.95
C THR A 153 -1.04 25.60 -10.37
N GLY A 154 -1.47 24.65 -9.53
CA GLY A 154 -1.34 23.23 -9.80
C GLY A 154 0.09 22.69 -9.75
N THR A 155 1.03 23.40 -9.11
CA THR A 155 2.46 23.07 -9.10
C THR A 155 2.94 22.43 -7.80
N GLY A 156 2.10 22.35 -6.77
CA GLY A 156 2.48 21.78 -5.48
C GLY A 156 1.28 21.42 -4.62
N ILE A 157 1.55 20.65 -3.56
CA ILE A 157 0.55 20.19 -2.59
C ILE A 157 0.54 21.13 -1.39
N VAL A 158 -0.65 21.59 -0.98
CA VAL A 158 -0.84 22.52 0.15
C VAL A 158 -1.99 22.08 1.04
N ASN A 159 -2.02 22.60 2.27
CA ASN A 159 -3.18 22.49 3.14
C ASN A 159 -4.28 23.46 2.69
N LYS A 160 -5.50 22.95 2.44
CA LYS A 160 -6.66 23.74 2.00
C LYS A 160 -7.79 23.67 3.01
N ASP A 161 -8.59 24.75 3.06
CA ASP A 161 -9.86 24.77 3.79
C ASP A 161 -10.95 23.98 3.06
N SER A 162 -11.91 23.44 3.80
CA SER A 162 -13.07 22.74 3.24
C SER A 162 -13.88 23.62 2.26
N ALA A 163 -13.88 24.94 2.48
CA ALA A 163 -14.54 25.89 1.59
C ALA A 163 -13.83 26.08 0.23
N GLU A 164 -12.51 25.77 0.14
CA GLU A 164 -11.73 25.87 -1.09
C GLU A 164 -11.73 24.59 -1.91
N GLY A 165 -12.22 23.50 -1.35
CA GLY A 165 -12.19 22.16 -1.98
C GLY A 165 -13.42 21.80 -2.82
N GLY A 166 -14.46 22.60 -2.72
CA GLY A 166 -15.65 22.43 -3.57
C GLY A 166 -16.34 23.77 -3.74
N SER A 167 -16.62 24.20 -4.98
CA SER A 167 -17.60 25.24 -5.15
C SER A 167 -18.91 24.74 -4.53
N SER A 168 -19.48 25.48 -3.58
CA SER A 168 -20.84 25.23 -3.14
C SER A 168 -21.70 25.11 -4.42
N GLY A 169 -22.46 24.04 -4.54
CA GLY A 169 -23.40 23.89 -5.66
C GLY A 169 -24.27 25.14 -5.78
N PRO A 170 -24.81 25.43 -6.98
CA PRO A 170 -25.68 26.57 -7.18
C PRO A 170 -26.79 26.56 -6.12
N ALA A 171 -27.10 27.75 -5.56
CA ALA A 171 -28.21 27.88 -4.62
C ALA A 171 -29.47 27.28 -5.25
N GLY A 172 -30.20 26.48 -4.49
CA GLY A 172 -31.48 25.91 -4.94
C GLY A 172 -32.41 27.00 -5.43
N PRO A 173 -33.31 26.72 -6.37
CA PRO A 173 -34.27 27.69 -6.86
C PRO A 173 -35.08 28.28 -5.71
N ALA A 174 -35.33 29.59 -5.75
CA ALA A 174 -36.18 30.26 -4.76
C ALA A 174 -37.55 29.56 -4.66
N GLY A 175 -38.04 29.35 -3.47
CA GLY A 175 -39.38 28.78 -3.25
C GLY A 175 -40.45 29.57 -4.01
N ALA A 176 -41.47 28.89 -4.52
CA ALA A 176 -42.58 29.50 -5.20
C ALA A 176 -43.22 30.61 -4.34
N ALA A 177 -43.50 31.75 -4.95
CA ALA A 177 -44.25 32.82 -4.25
C ALA A 177 -45.58 32.27 -3.72
N GLY A 178 -45.90 32.61 -2.47
CA GLY A 178 -47.19 32.26 -1.88
C GLY A 178 -48.39 32.79 -2.70
N PRO A 179 -49.53 32.15 -2.64
CA PRO A 179 -50.70 32.62 -3.37
C PRO A 179 -51.08 34.05 -2.95
N ALA A 180 -51.46 34.87 -3.90
CA ALA A 180 -51.96 36.21 -3.64
C ALA A 180 -53.13 36.17 -2.64
N GLY A 181 -53.15 37.04 -1.63
CA GLY A 181 -54.26 37.16 -0.72
C GLY A 181 -55.56 37.43 -1.43
N ALA A 182 -56.65 36.81 -0.97
CA ALA A 182 -57.97 37.00 -1.54
C ALA A 182 -58.32 38.52 -1.54
N ALA A 183 -58.77 39.02 -2.68
CA ALA A 183 -59.27 40.38 -2.77
C ALA A 183 -60.41 40.59 -1.79
N GLY A 184 -60.28 41.59 -0.91
CA GLY A 184 -61.31 41.94 0.05
C GLY A 184 -62.62 42.23 -0.65
N ALA A 185 -63.72 41.55 -0.25
CA ALA A 185 -65.04 41.89 -0.70
C ALA A 185 -65.41 43.32 -0.29
N VAL A 186 -65.68 44.20 -1.25
CA VAL A 186 -66.24 45.50 -0.99
C VAL A 186 -67.69 45.31 -0.57
N SER A 187 -67.98 45.53 0.73
CA SER A 187 -69.38 45.54 1.17
C SER A 187 -70.04 46.82 0.68
N ASP A 188 -70.98 46.67 -0.25
CA ASP A 188 -71.82 47.75 -0.71
C ASP A 188 -72.79 48.05 0.40
N GLY A 189 -72.61 49.22 1.06
CA GLY A 189 -73.53 49.72 2.05
C GLY A 189 -74.82 50.24 1.46
N ARG A 190 -75.92 49.60 1.87
CA ARG A 190 -77.27 50.21 1.88
C ARG A 190 -77.89 49.92 3.18
#